data_8237b769f56181539193897e9364febc
#
_entry.id   8237b769f56181539193897e9364febc
#
_cell.length_a   1.000
_cell.length_b   1.000
_cell.length_c   1.000
_cell.angle_alpha   90.00
_cell.angle_beta   90.00
_cell.angle_gamma   90.00
#
_symmetry.space_group_name_H-M   'P 1'
#
loop_
_entity.id
_entity.type
_entity.pdbx_description
1 polymer ?
#
loop_
_entity_poly.entity_id
_entity_poly.type
_entity_poly.pdbx_seq_one_letter_code
_entity_poly.pdbx_strand_id
1 'polypeptide(L)'
;TPNCSSAASDVYKRQDNFFSHQYCASEATRIMKLQNNEGCLLFNISKQSVNPGKNFGPYGLPKSALLNLCKQYAVDYGSYGIRSNGVNADRIRSGLLNDKMIKSRAKARDVTTDNYMKGNLLLNEVKAEDVAKAFFHLSISKKTTGAILTVDGGNIAASLR
;
A
#
# COMPACT_ATOMS: atom_id res chain seq x y z
N THR A 1 -26.56 13.67 12.34
CA THR A 1 -26.45 13.47 10.89
C THR A 1 -24.96 13.35 10.53
N PRO A 2 -24.52 12.28 9.86
CA PRO A 2 -23.15 12.22 9.36
C PRO A 2 -22.92 13.41 8.43
N ASN A 3 -21.84 14.14 8.65
CA ASN A 3 -21.48 15.32 7.87
C ASN A 3 -21.37 14.94 6.38
N CYS A 4 -22.12 15.57 5.49
CA CYS A 4 -22.00 15.34 4.03
C CYS A 4 -20.57 15.47 3.50
N SER A 5 -19.72 16.25 4.15
CA SER A 5 -18.30 16.35 3.86
C SER A 5 -17.55 15.04 4.12
N SER A 6 -18.00 14.20 5.06
CA SER A 6 -17.38 12.89 5.33
C SER A 6 -17.71 11.86 4.26
N ALA A 7 -18.95 11.83 3.77
CA ALA A 7 -19.37 10.89 2.73
C ALA A 7 -18.69 11.18 1.38
N ALA A 8 -18.62 12.45 0.96
CA ALA A 8 -17.92 12.85 -0.24
C ALA A 8 -16.40 12.54 -0.14
N SER A 9 -15.79 12.81 1.02
CA SER A 9 -14.40 12.44 1.29
C SER A 9 -14.17 10.93 1.24
N ASP A 10 -15.12 10.12 1.67
CA ASP A 10 -15.08 8.66 1.62
C ASP A 10 -15.12 8.12 0.19
N VAL A 11 -16.04 8.65 -0.63
CA VAL A 11 -16.14 8.30 -2.05
C VAL A 11 -14.85 8.64 -2.78
N TYR A 12 -14.32 9.85 -2.56
CA TYR A 12 -13.09 10.32 -3.18
C TYR A 12 -11.89 9.43 -2.82
N LYS A 13 -11.75 9.08 -1.54
CA LYS A 13 -10.68 8.19 -1.08
C LYS A 13 -10.77 6.78 -1.63
N ARG A 14 -11.98 6.25 -1.87
CA ARG A 14 -12.18 4.96 -2.54
C ARG A 14 -11.78 5.04 -4.01
N GLN A 15 -12.14 6.12 -4.70
CA GLN A 15 -11.74 6.35 -6.09
C GLN A 15 -10.23 6.40 -6.23
N ASP A 16 -9.55 7.24 -5.43
CA ASP A 16 -8.10 7.41 -5.53
C ASP A 16 -7.31 6.18 -5.09
N ASN A 17 -7.78 5.43 -4.09
CA ASN A 17 -7.01 4.36 -3.47
C ASN A 17 -7.38 2.95 -3.94
N PHE A 18 -8.42 2.78 -4.73
CA PHE A 18 -8.81 1.47 -5.27
C PHE A 18 -9.10 1.53 -6.76
N PHE A 19 -10.10 2.30 -7.20
CA PHE A 19 -10.54 2.25 -8.59
C PHE A 19 -9.48 2.70 -9.58
N SER A 20 -8.65 3.71 -9.24
CA SER A 20 -7.53 4.12 -10.09
C SER A 20 -6.55 2.96 -10.33
N HIS A 21 -6.21 2.20 -9.30
CA HIS A 21 -5.35 1.02 -9.42
C HIS A 21 -6.02 -0.10 -10.21
N GLN A 22 -7.32 -0.34 -9.97
CA GLN A 22 -8.08 -1.37 -10.67
C GLN A 22 -8.16 -1.07 -12.18
N TYR A 23 -8.49 0.15 -12.57
CA TYR A 23 -8.59 0.53 -13.97
C TYR A 23 -7.24 0.45 -14.69
N CYS A 24 -6.17 0.97 -14.07
CA CYS A 24 -4.83 0.88 -14.64
C CYS A 24 -4.36 -0.58 -14.77
N ALA A 25 -4.58 -1.40 -13.74
CA ALA A 25 -4.20 -2.81 -13.77
C ALA A 25 -4.99 -3.60 -14.81
N SER A 26 -6.29 -3.37 -14.92
CA SER A 26 -7.16 -4.00 -15.91
C SER A 26 -6.70 -3.70 -17.33
N GLU A 27 -6.45 -2.42 -17.64
CA GLU A 27 -6.01 -2.01 -18.96
C GLU A 27 -4.59 -2.51 -19.29
N ALA A 28 -3.66 -2.40 -18.34
CA ALA A 28 -2.31 -2.95 -18.50
C ALA A 28 -2.33 -4.44 -18.79
N THR A 29 -3.15 -5.21 -18.07
CA THR A 29 -3.32 -6.66 -18.26
C THR A 29 -3.91 -6.97 -19.64
N ARG A 30 -4.92 -6.20 -20.07
CA ARG A 30 -5.52 -6.36 -21.40
C ARG A 30 -4.46 -6.17 -22.51
N ILE A 31 -3.63 -5.12 -22.38
CA ILE A 31 -2.56 -4.84 -23.35
C ILE A 31 -1.50 -5.94 -23.34
N MET A 32 -1.01 -6.36 -22.16
CA MET A 32 -0.01 -7.42 -22.03
C MET A 32 -0.49 -8.73 -22.68
N LYS A 33 -1.76 -9.09 -22.47
CA LYS A 33 -2.37 -10.27 -23.12
C LYS A 33 -2.43 -10.15 -24.63
N LEU A 34 -2.86 -9.00 -25.15
CA LEU A 34 -2.93 -8.75 -26.60
C LEU A 34 -1.54 -8.82 -27.25
N GLN A 35 -0.53 -8.34 -26.57
CA GLN A 35 0.86 -8.37 -27.04
C GLN A 35 1.54 -9.72 -26.83
N ASN A 36 0.89 -10.64 -26.13
CA ASN A 36 1.47 -11.92 -25.70
C ASN A 36 2.81 -11.73 -24.95
N ASN A 37 2.90 -10.68 -24.12
CA ASN A 37 4.07 -10.34 -23.34
C ASN A 37 3.91 -10.74 -21.88
N GLU A 38 4.99 -11.26 -21.30
CA GLU A 38 5.10 -11.33 -19.84
C GLU A 38 5.02 -9.93 -19.22
N GLY A 39 4.49 -9.85 -18.00
CA GLY A 39 4.32 -8.58 -17.34
C GLY A 39 4.49 -8.63 -15.82
N CYS A 40 4.51 -7.45 -15.21
CA CYS A 40 4.54 -7.32 -13.76
C CYS A 40 3.67 -6.15 -13.32
N LEU A 41 2.64 -6.44 -12.55
CA LEU A 41 1.83 -5.46 -11.84
C LEU A 41 2.41 -5.27 -10.43
N LEU A 42 2.62 -4.02 -10.03
CA LEU A 42 3.15 -3.65 -8.71
C LEU A 42 2.18 -2.70 -8.00
N PHE A 43 1.64 -3.15 -6.87
CA PHE A 43 0.63 -2.42 -6.11
C PHE A 43 1.23 -1.74 -4.89
N ASN A 44 0.98 -0.44 -4.75
CA ASN A 44 1.31 0.31 -3.54
C ASN A 44 0.20 0.13 -2.50
N ILE A 45 0.41 -0.80 -1.59
CA ILE A 45 -0.53 -1.15 -0.53
C ILE A 45 -0.31 -0.22 0.68
N SER A 46 -0.72 -0.58 1.84
CA SER A 46 -0.49 0.17 3.08
C SER A 46 -0.71 -0.75 4.27
N LYS A 47 -0.05 -0.48 5.39
CA LYS A 47 -0.32 -1.18 6.64
C LYS A 47 -1.81 -1.16 7.04
N GLN A 48 -2.56 -0.13 6.63
CA GLN A 48 -3.99 0.00 6.90
C GLN A 48 -4.83 -1.12 6.23
N SER A 49 -4.25 -1.85 5.29
CA SER A 49 -4.90 -3.01 4.68
C SER A 49 -4.96 -4.23 5.60
N VAL A 50 -4.06 -4.34 6.56
CA VAL A 50 -3.93 -5.50 7.48
C VAL A 50 -4.06 -5.13 8.94
N ASN A 51 -3.76 -3.88 9.32
CA ASN A 51 -3.85 -3.39 10.69
C ASN A 51 -4.51 -2.01 10.70
N PRO A 52 -5.86 -1.95 10.79
CA PRO A 52 -6.61 -0.71 10.70
C PRO A 52 -6.35 0.18 11.90
N GLY A 53 -6.07 1.45 11.65
CA GLY A 53 -5.96 2.49 12.67
C GLY A 53 -7.30 3.15 12.98
N LYS A 54 -7.43 3.75 14.17
CA LYS A 54 -8.62 4.52 14.56
C LYS A 54 -8.86 5.64 13.53
N ASN A 55 -10.10 5.79 13.07
CA ASN A 55 -10.55 6.81 12.10
C ASN A 55 -9.90 6.70 10.69
N PHE A 56 -9.39 5.52 10.31
CA PHE A 56 -8.81 5.28 8.99
C PHE A 56 -9.70 4.43 8.05
N GLY A 57 -10.95 4.15 8.43
CA GLY A 57 -11.87 3.35 7.62
C GLY A 57 -11.94 3.76 6.14
N PRO A 58 -12.17 5.06 5.81
CA PRO A 58 -12.23 5.53 4.42
C PRO A 58 -10.99 5.27 3.58
N TYR A 59 -9.82 5.18 4.20
CA TYR A 59 -8.55 4.86 3.55
C TYR A 59 -8.21 3.36 3.67
N GLY A 60 -8.44 2.76 4.84
CA GLY A 60 -8.06 1.37 5.10
C GLY A 60 -8.86 0.37 4.29
N LEU A 61 -10.18 0.56 4.16
CA LEU A 61 -11.05 -0.32 3.39
C LEU A 61 -10.64 -0.45 1.91
N PRO A 62 -10.43 0.65 1.14
CA PRO A 62 -9.92 0.53 -0.21
C PRO A 62 -8.52 -0.08 -0.29
N LYS A 63 -7.65 0.12 0.70
CA LYS A 63 -6.33 -0.52 0.74
C LYS A 63 -6.40 -2.02 1.05
N SER A 64 -7.37 -2.47 1.85
CA SER A 64 -7.65 -3.92 2.04
C SER A 64 -8.19 -4.55 0.75
N ALA A 65 -9.08 -3.86 0.05
CA ALA A 65 -9.56 -4.29 -1.25
C ALA A 65 -8.40 -4.38 -2.28
N LEU A 66 -7.49 -3.38 -2.28
CA LEU A 66 -6.32 -3.37 -3.15
C LEU A 66 -5.35 -4.52 -2.87
N LEU A 67 -5.13 -4.87 -1.59
CA LEU A 67 -4.33 -6.03 -1.22
C LEU A 67 -4.92 -7.32 -1.78
N ASN A 68 -6.24 -7.49 -1.68
CA ASN A 68 -6.93 -8.65 -2.25
C ASN A 68 -6.89 -8.64 -3.78
N LEU A 69 -7.10 -7.49 -4.41
CA LEU A 69 -7.00 -7.32 -5.86
C LEU A 69 -5.63 -7.74 -6.39
N CYS A 70 -4.55 -7.35 -5.71
CA CYS A 70 -3.19 -7.76 -6.06
C CYS A 70 -3.04 -9.29 -6.10
N LYS A 71 -3.59 -10.00 -5.12
CA LYS A 71 -3.58 -11.47 -5.07
C LYS A 71 -4.48 -12.08 -6.14
N GLN A 72 -5.65 -11.50 -6.37
CA GLN A 72 -6.58 -11.95 -7.40
C GLN A 72 -5.95 -11.87 -8.80
N TYR A 73 -5.26 -10.78 -9.11
CA TYR A 73 -4.55 -10.66 -10.39
C TYR A 73 -3.42 -11.70 -10.55
N ALA A 74 -2.75 -12.09 -9.47
CA ALA A 74 -1.77 -13.16 -9.51
C ALA A 74 -2.40 -14.51 -9.89
N VAL A 75 -3.57 -14.81 -9.35
CA VAL A 75 -4.33 -16.04 -9.64
C VAL A 75 -4.86 -16.02 -11.08
N ASP A 76 -5.51 -14.93 -11.49
CA ASP A 76 -6.21 -14.85 -12.77
C ASP A 76 -5.28 -14.76 -13.97
N TYR A 77 -4.09 -14.16 -13.80
CA TYR A 77 -3.22 -13.83 -14.92
C TYR A 77 -1.83 -14.48 -14.88
N GLY A 78 -1.53 -15.27 -13.87
CA GLY A 78 -0.26 -16.00 -13.77
C GLY A 78 -0.01 -16.95 -14.94
N SER A 79 -1.04 -17.61 -15.47
CA SER A 79 -0.94 -18.47 -16.65
C SER A 79 -0.57 -17.74 -17.95
N TYR A 80 -0.75 -16.42 -17.98
CA TYR A 80 -0.31 -15.55 -19.10
C TYR A 80 1.09 -14.97 -18.90
N GLY A 81 1.85 -15.43 -17.89
CA GLY A 81 3.15 -14.86 -17.56
C GLY A 81 3.09 -13.48 -16.89
N ILE A 82 1.91 -13.02 -16.47
CA ILE A 82 1.72 -11.72 -15.81
C ILE A 82 1.77 -11.93 -14.30
N ARG A 83 2.78 -11.35 -13.67
CA ARG A 83 2.98 -11.39 -12.22
C ARG A 83 2.28 -10.20 -11.55
N SER A 84 1.78 -10.40 -10.35
CA SER A 84 1.13 -9.36 -9.55
C SER A 84 1.64 -9.42 -8.12
N ASN A 85 2.30 -8.35 -7.67
CA ASN A 85 2.90 -8.25 -6.35
C ASN A 85 2.63 -6.88 -5.72
N GLY A 86 2.78 -6.77 -4.41
CA GLY A 86 2.55 -5.52 -3.71
C GLY A 86 3.62 -5.20 -2.68
N VAL A 87 3.75 -3.91 -2.36
CA VAL A 87 4.57 -3.43 -1.25
C VAL A 87 3.65 -2.81 -0.21
N ASN A 88 3.77 -3.30 1.02
CA ASN A 88 3.05 -2.79 2.18
C ASN A 88 4.02 -1.95 3.03
N ALA A 89 3.82 -0.63 3.07
CA ALA A 89 4.69 0.29 3.80
C ALA A 89 3.94 1.03 4.93
N ASP A 90 4.69 1.50 5.92
CA ASP A 90 4.20 2.34 7.01
C ASP A 90 5.05 3.59 7.18
N ARG A 91 4.41 4.74 7.43
CA ARG A 91 5.00 6.02 7.85
C ARG A 91 6.12 6.53 6.95
N ILE A 92 5.88 6.57 5.64
CA ILE A 92 6.84 7.14 4.69
C ILE A 92 6.57 8.64 4.53
N ARG A 93 7.58 9.48 4.70
CA ARG A 93 7.49 10.92 4.38
C ARG A 93 7.15 11.10 2.91
N SER A 94 6.11 11.86 2.64
CA SER A 94 5.58 12.06 1.29
C SER A 94 4.68 13.29 1.25
N GLY A 95 4.14 13.65 0.11
CA GLY A 95 3.11 14.67 0.00
C GLY A 95 1.87 14.35 0.86
N LEU A 96 1.52 13.08 1.05
CA LEU A 96 0.42 12.65 1.91
C LEU A 96 0.81 12.72 3.40
N LEU A 97 1.95 12.15 3.79
CA LEU A 97 2.46 12.19 5.17
C LEU A 97 3.50 13.30 5.29
N ASN A 98 3.04 14.53 5.23
CA ASN A 98 3.85 15.73 5.38
C ASN A 98 4.12 16.09 6.86
N ASP A 99 5.01 17.05 7.10
CA ASP A 99 5.42 17.46 8.46
C ASP A 99 4.25 17.92 9.34
N LYS A 100 3.25 18.60 8.77
CA LYS A 100 2.05 19.03 9.52
C LYS A 100 1.28 17.81 10.04
N MET A 101 1.11 16.81 9.20
CA MET A 101 0.44 15.55 9.56
C MET A 101 1.27 14.74 10.56
N ILE A 102 2.59 14.67 10.39
CA ILE A 102 3.50 13.99 11.32
C ILE A 102 3.41 14.62 12.71
N LYS A 103 3.50 15.95 12.80
CA LYS A 103 3.36 16.70 14.08
C LYS A 103 2.02 16.42 14.75
N SER A 104 0.92 16.48 14.01
CA SER A 104 -0.42 16.19 14.53
C SER A 104 -0.55 14.77 15.08
N ARG A 105 -0.01 13.78 14.37
CA ARG A 105 -0.08 12.37 14.76
C ARG A 105 0.85 12.02 15.92
N ALA A 106 2.02 12.65 16.00
CA ALA A 106 2.93 12.53 17.12
C ALA A 106 2.29 13.09 18.40
N LYS A 107 1.72 14.29 18.32
CA LYS A 107 0.97 14.92 19.43
C LYS A 107 -0.19 14.05 19.92
N ALA A 108 -0.97 13.47 19.01
CA ALA A 108 -2.10 12.60 19.35
C ALA A 108 -1.70 11.28 20.05
N ARG A 109 -0.40 10.96 20.09
CA ARG A 109 0.19 9.76 20.72
C ARG A 109 1.12 10.12 21.88
N ASP A 110 1.20 11.38 22.19
CA ASP A 110 2.11 11.94 23.24
C ASP A 110 3.56 11.48 23.04
N VAL A 111 4.05 11.60 21.79
CA VAL A 111 5.44 11.29 21.42
C VAL A 111 6.04 12.42 20.60
N THR A 112 7.37 12.47 20.51
CA THR A 112 8.08 13.35 19.59
C THR A 112 7.86 12.93 18.12
N THR A 113 8.05 13.84 17.18
CA THR A 113 7.98 13.52 15.75
C THR A 113 9.00 12.47 15.34
N ASP A 114 10.18 12.49 15.94
CA ASP A 114 11.24 11.50 15.72
C ASP A 114 10.80 10.11 16.22
N ASN A 115 10.34 10.00 17.46
CA ASN A 115 9.82 8.75 18.02
C ASN A 115 8.59 8.24 17.25
N TYR A 116 7.75 9.15 16.73
CA TYR A 116 6.63 8.74 15.87
C TYR A 116 7.11 8.08 14.58
N MET A 117 8.10 8.67 13.90
CA MET A 117 8.63 8.13 12.64
C MET A 117 9.49 6.86 12.84
N LYS A 118 10.19 6.77 13.97
CA LYS A 118 11.01 5.60 14.35
C LYS A 118 10.26 4.54 15.17
N GLY A 119 8.96 4.66 15.34
CA GLY A 119 8.14 3.75 16.14
C GLY A 119 7.93 2.38 15.48
N ASN A 120 9.02 1.66 15.25
CA ASN A 120 9.10 0.31 14.72
C ASN A 120 10.17 -0.49 15.48
N LEU A 121 10.33 -1.78 15.21
CA LEU A 121 11.27 -2.64 15.93
C LEU A 121 12.74 -2.28 15.68
N LEU A 122 13.05 -1.73 14.52
CA LEU A 122 14.41 -1.31 14.19
C LEU A 122 14.77 0.06 14.77
N LEU A 123 13.80 0.76 15.40
CA LEU A 123 13.95 2.10 15.94
C LEU A 123 14.55 3.09 14.93
N ASN A 124 14.21 2.91 13.66
CA ASN A 124 14.75 3.69 12.55
C ASN A 124 13.64 4.10 11.59
N GLU A 125 13.77 5.30 11.01
CA GLU A 125 12.80 5.80 10.03
C GLU A 125 12.90 5.02 8.72
N VAL A 126 11.77 4.51 8.22
CA VAL A 126 11.66 3.91 6.90
C VAL A 126 11.55 5.02 5.86
N LYS A 127 12.42 5.01 4.87
CA LYS A 127 12.50 6.03 3.81
C LYS A 127 11.86 5.57 2.51
N ALA A 128 11.59 6.50 1.61
CA ALA A 128 11.07 6.21 0.29
C ALA A 128 11.98 5.28 -0.53
N GLU A 129 13.30 5.40 -0.33
CA GLU A 129 14.31 4.57 -0.98
C GLU A 129 14.21 3.09 -0.56
N ASP A 130 13.82 2.81 0.69
CA ASP A 130 13.63 1.43 1.17
C ASP A 130 12.44 0.78 0.49
N VAL A 131 11.36 1.55 0.31
CA VAL A 131 10.16 1.12 -0.43
C VAL A 131 10.48 0.94 -1.92
N ALA A 132 11.25 1.85 -2.52
CA ALA A 132 11.66 1.77 -3.91
C ALA A 132 12.50 0.51 -4.19
N LYS A 133 13.44 0.15 -3.29
CA LYS A 133 14.21 -1.10 -3.37
C LYS A 133 13.32 -2.33 -3.35
N ALA A 134 12.26 -2.34 -2.53
CA ALA A 134 11.30 -3.43 -2.48
C ALA A 134 10.53 -3.58 -3.80
N PHE A 135 10.06 -2.47 -4.39
CA PHE A 135 9.44 -2.48 -5.71
C PHE A 135 10.39 -2.96 -6.80
N PHE A 136 11.62 -2.47 -6.79
CA PHE A 136 12.64 -2.91 -7.74
C PHE A 136 12.90 -4.41 -7.63
N HIS A 137 13.09 -4.93 -6.41
CA HIS A 137 13.27 -6.36 -6.18
C HIS A 137 12.10 -7.18 -6.76
N LEU A 138 10.86 -6.80 -6.48
CA LEU A 138 9.69 -7.50 -7.00
C LEU A 138 9.57 -7.40 -8.53
N SER A 139 10.04 -6.31 -9.14
CA SER A 139 10.01 -6.13 -10.58
C SER A 139 10.88 -7.14 -11.32
N ILE A 140 12.06 -7.45 -10.77
CA ILE A 140 13.04 -8.36 -11.39
C ILE A 140 12.89 -9.83 -10.94
N SER A 141 12.11 -10.10 -9.89
CA SER A 141 11.92 -11.44 -9.31
C SER A 141 10.96 -12.28 -10.16
N LYS A 142 11.49 -12.93 -11.20
CA LYS A 142 10.72 -13.64 -12.23
C LYS A 142 9.83 -14.79 -11.74
N LYS A 143 10.09 -15.35 -10.57
CA LYS A 143 9.33 -16.49 -10.00
C LYS A 143 8.48 -16.08 -8.80
N THR A 144 8.25 -14.76 -8.59
CA THR A 144 7.48 -14.24 -7.49
C THR A 144 6.18 -13.60 -8.01
N THR A 145 5.03 -14.13 -7.58
CA THR A 145 3.69 -13.56 -7.84
C THR A 145 2.79 -13.77 -6.62
N GLY A 146 1.83 -12.91 -6.37
CA GLY A 146 0.96 -12.93 -5.20
C GLY A 146 1.64 -12.49 -3.89
N ALA A 147 2.91 -12.10 -3.94
CA ALA A 147 3.68 -11.71 -2.78
C ALA A 147 3.35 -10.27 -2.35
N ILE A 148 3.29 -10.09 -1.01
CA ILE A 148 3.18 -8.77 -0.38
C ILE A 148 4.42 -8.56 0.47
N LEU A 149 5.33 -7.72 -0.01
CA LEU A 149 6.56 -7.39 0.71
C LEU A 149 6.31 -6.22 1.66
N THR A 150 6.51 -6.46 2.96
CA THR A 150 6.31 -5.43 3.98
C THR A 150 7.61 -4.68 4.27
N VAL A 151 7.55 -3.34 4.21
CA VAL A 151 8.66 -2.42 4.47
C VAL A 151 8.20 -1.42 5.55
N ASP A 152 8.35 -1.79 6.82
CA ASP A 152 7.82 -1.04 7.96
C ASP A 152 8.73 -1.08 9.21
N GLY A 153 9.94 -1.59 9.07
CA GLY A 153 10.85 -1.78 10.20
C GLY A 153 10.36 -2.80 11.24
N GLY A 154 9.46 -3.71 10.86
CA GLY A 154 8.86 -4.71 11.73
C GLY A 154 7.66 -4.22 12.54
N ASN A 155 7.15 -3.00 12.29
CA ASN A 155 6.05 -2.42 13.06
C ASN A 155 4.78 -3.27 13.01
N ILE A 156 4.42 -3.81 11.85
CA ILE A 156 3.22 -4.64 11.66
C ILE A 156 3.59 -6.09 11.38
N ALA A 157 4.57 -6.33 10.51
CA ALA A 157 4.94 -7.69 10.11
C ALA A 157 5.29 -8.60 11.29
N ALA A 158 5.93 -8.04 12.34
CA ALA A 158 6.30 -8.78 13.54
C ALA A 158 5.29 -8.66 14.69
N SER A 159 4.28 -7.79 14.58
CA SER A 159 3.28 -7.57 15.65
C SER A 159 1.97 -8.35 15.43
N LEU A 160 1.79 -8.98 14.28
CA LEU A 160 0.67 -9.89 14.04
C LEU A 160 0.89 -11.18 14.85
N ARG A 161 0.19 -11.28 15.97
CA ARG A 161 0.21 -12.44 16.88
C ARG A 161 -1.13 -13.14 16.83
#